data_4370e2191caae914cc313fa09ec29e9d
#
_entry.id   4370e2191caae914cc313fa09ec29e9d
#
_cell.length_a   1.000
_cell.length_b   1.000
_cell.length_c   1.000
_cell.angle_alpha   90.00
_cell.angle_beta   90.00
_cell.angle_gamma   90.00
#
_symmetry.space_group_name_H-M   'P 1'
#
loop_
_entity.id
_entity.type
_entity.pdbx_description
1 polymer ?
#
loop_
_entity_poly.entity_id
_entity_poly.type
_entity_poly.pdbx_seq_one_letter_code
_entity_poly.pdbx_strand_id
1 'polypeptide(L)'
;MQTAQKVITAYRHKRIIVCLLVALATLGATLAIRFISQRSVNEDYIRTAASQRVAALNDILRPLSAQRATLLPLVGKPCPDIHLTLRKMAASLQTIRSVALVTSGIVYCSSIFGPRQADLHRLQPALPAPRPLLLFSNDSSLLKGSPVLIQWYPAAENGLDGVMLVVNIELLGTLILNEKSALISDVSLQVGDRYFSSRHGLLEKAHVPQGTVIYRQRSTEFPFTVNINGPGASAIALEELPGELPLALIFSLLMTGIAWLATAGRMSFSREISLGISAREFALWCQPLQDARSGLCCGVEILLRWNNPRRGTISPEVFIPIAEGNNLIIPLTRYVIAETARRLDAFPRDRHFHIAINVAARHFANGLLLRDLHNYWFSVDPVQQLVVELTERDVLQDGDQHMAEHLHFKGVQLAIDDFGTGNTSLSWLEKLRPDVLKIDRSFTSSVGIDSVNATVTDIIIALANRLHIVTVAEGVETLEQESYLRSHGVDVLQGFYYARPMPVEAFPAWLASREESESEGESKTTE
;
A
#
# COMPACT_ATOMS: atom_id res chain seq x y z
N MET A 1 14.61 -10.80 26.66
CA MET A 1 14.48 -11.32 25.29
C MET A 1 13.05 -11.41 24.75
N GLN A 2 12.07 -11.95 25.46
CA GLN A 2 10.68 -12.07 24.97
C GLN A 2 10.01 -10.72 24.63
N THR A 3 10.29 -9.65 25.37
CA THR A 3 9.67 -8.32 25.17
C THR A 3 10.22 -7.62 23.91
N ALA A 4 11.52 -7.67 23.67
CA ALA A 4 12.15 -7.14 22.47
C ALA A 4 11.64 -7.86 21.20
N GLN A 5 11.46 -9.18 21.27
CA GLN A 5 10.97 -10.00 20.17
C GLN A 5 9.51 -9.67 19.82
N LYS A 6 8.65 -9.36 20.82
CA LYS A 6 7.28 -8.88 20.61
C LYS A 6 7.24 -7.54 19.85
N VAL A 7 8.12 -6.61 20.18
CA VAL A 7 8.20 -5.31 19.50
C VAL A 7 8.61 -5.47 18.04
N ILE A 8 9.66 -6.25 17.75
CA ILE A 8 10.12 -6.54 16.38
C ILE A 8 9.00 -7.20 15.56
N THR A 9 8.27 -8.16 16.16
CA THR A 9 7.16 -8.85 15.51
C THR A 9 6.03 -7.89 15.16
N ALA A 10 5.69 -6.93 16.03
CA ALA A 10 4.67 -5.91 15.76
C ALA A 10 5.02 -5.01 14.55
N TYR A 11 6.30 -4.63 14.39
CA TYR A 11 6.75 -3.88 13.20
C TYR A 11 6.66 -4.71 11.93
N ARG A 12 7.01 -5.99 12.00
CA ARG A 12 6.90 -6.91 10.87
C ARG A 12 5.44 -7.08 10.42
N HIS A 13 4.50 -7.21 11.36
CA HIS A 13 3.07 -7.28 11.03
C HIS A 13 2.55 -6.00 10.37
N LYS A 14 2.88 -4.82 10.91
CA LYS A 14 2.49 -3.54 10.28
C LYS A 14 2.99 -3.42 8.84
N ARG A 15 4.22 -3.82 8.59
CA ARG A 15 4.81 -3.82 7.25
C ARG A 15 4.08 -4.78 6.31
N ILE A 16 3.74 -5.98 6.76
CA ILE A 16 2.96 -6.95 5.97
C ILE A 16 1.58 -6.38 5.61
N ILE A 17 0.89 -5.75 6.57
CA ILE A 17 -0.42 -5.13 6.32
C ILE A 17 -0.32 -4.03 5.25
N VAL A 18 0.68 -3.15 5.33
CA VAL A 18 0.88 -2.11 4.31
C VAL A 18 1.12 -2.72 2.93
N CYS A 19 1.95 -3.75 2.83
CA CYS A 19 2.22 -4.43 1.57
C CYS A 19 0.98 -5.14 0.99
N LEU A 20 0.15 -5.76 1.84
CA LEU A 20 -1.12 -6.35 1.44
C LEU A 20 -2.11 -5.30 0.92
N LEU A 21 -2.22 -4.16 1.59
CA LEU A 21 -3.06 -3.05 1.12
C LEU A 21 -2.60 -2.50 -0.24
N VAL A 22 -1.28 -2.36 -0.44
CA VAL A 22 -0.71 -1.96 -1.73
C VAL A 22 -1.02 -3.00 -2.81
N ALA A 23 -0.86 -4.30 -2.50
CA ALA A 23 -1.16 -5.38 -3.43
C ALA A 23 -2.62 -5.36 -3.89
N LEU A 24 -3.56 -5.27 -2.95
CA LEU A 24 -5.00 -5.23 -3.24
C LEU A 24 -5.40 -3.97 -4.00
N ALA A 25 -4.87 -2.81 -3.60
CA ALA A 25 -5.17 -1.54 -4.25
C ALA A 25 -4.66 -1.51 -5.71
N THR A 26 -3.42 -1.96 -5.95
CA THR A 26 -2.85 -1.99 -7.29
C THR A 26 -3.51 -3.02 -8.19
N LEU A 27 -3.84 -4.20 -7.68
CA LEU A 27 -4.59 -5.22 -8.42
C LEU A 27 -5.98 -4.70 -8.82
N GLY A 28 -6.75 -4.17 -7.85
CA GLY A 28 -8.08 -3.62 -8.10
C GLY A 28 -8.07 -2.43 -9.06
N ALA A 29 -7.10 -1.51 -8.91
CA ALA A 29 -6.97 -0.37 -9.80
C ALA A 29 -6.64 -0.80 -11.25
N THR A 30 -5.72 -1.75 -11.43
CA THR A 30 -5.35 -2.26 -12.75
C THR A 30 -6.54 -2.91 -13.45
N LEU A 31 -7.27 -3.80 -12.76
CA LEU A 31 -8.45 -4.45 -13.31
C LEU A 31 -9.57 -3.45 -13.62
N ALA A 32 -9.80 -2.46 -12.76
CA ALA A 32 -10.79 -1.41 -13.00
C ALA A 32 -10.46 -0.56 -14.23
N ILE A 33 -9.19 -0.15 -14.38
CA ILE A 33 -8.73 0.61 -15.55
C ILE A 33 -8.92 -0.21 -16.83
N ARG A 34 -8.56 -1.49 -16.82
CA ARG A 34 -8.74 -2.40 -17.96
C ARG A 34 -10.20 -2.58 -18.32
N PHE A 35 -11.06 -2.81 -17.34
CA PHE A 35 -12.50 -2.91 -17.55
C PHE A 35 -13.09 -1.64 -18.18
N ILE A 36 -12.75 -0.46 -17.65
CA ILE A 36 -13.25 0.82 -18.19
C ILE A 36 -12.75 1.05 -19.62
N SER A 37 -11.47 0.78 -19.88
CA SER A 37 -10.87 0.91 -21.20
C SER A 37 -11.52 -0.02 -22.21
N GLN A 38 -11.69 -1.29 -21.89
CA GLN A 38 -12.28 -2.29 -22.79
C GLN A 38 -13.76 -1.99 -23.06
N ARG A 39 -14.50 -1.60 -22.04
CA ARG A 39 -15.87 -1.13 -22.19
C ARG A 39 -15.98 0.05 -23.16
N SER A 40 -15.10 1.05 -23.04
CA SER A 40 -15.08 2.22 -23.93
C SER A 40 -14.79 1.82 -25.38
N VAL A 41 -13.79 0.96 -25.58
CA VAL A 41 -13.45 0.44 -26.91
C VAL A 41 -14.63 -0.32 -27.54
N ASN A 42 -15.31 -1.17 -26.76
CA ASN A 42 -16.47 -1.92 -27.22
C ASN A 42 -17.65 -1.00 -27.58
N GLU A 43 -17.92 0.04 -26.76
CA GLU A 43 -18.96 1.04 -27.05
C GLU A 43 -18.67 1.82 -28.35
N ASP A 44 -17.41 2.26 -28.53
CA ASP A 44 -16.98 2.98 -29.73
C ASP A 44 -17.05 2.12 -30.98
N TYR A 45 -16.70 0.83 -30.87
CA TYR A 45 -16.85 -0.12 -31.97
C TYR A 45 -18.32 -0.23 -32.43
N ILE A 46 -19.25 -0.44 -31.49
CA ILE A 46 -20.68 -0.58 -31.81
C ILE A 46 -21.23 0.72 -32.43
N ARG A 47 -20.86 1.87 -31.87
CA ARG A 47 -21.25 3.18 -32.39
C ARG A 47 -20.76 3.42 -33.82
N THR A 48 -19.50 3.11 -34.06
CA THR A 48 -18.88 3.23 -35.38
C THR A 48 -19.55 2.28 -36.38
N ALA A 49 -19.77 1.04 -35.97
CA ALA A 49 -20.46 0.06 -36.78
C ALA A 49 -21.90 0.51 -37.16
N ALA A 50 -22.64 1.11 -36.23
CA ALA A 50 -23.96 1.64 -36.50
C ALA A 50 -23.93 2.84 -37.47
N SER A 51 -23.01 3.78 -37.27
CA SER A 51 -22.88 4.96 -38.13
C SER A 51 -22.44 4.62 -39.55
N GLN A 52 -21.56 3.67 -39.73
CA GLN A 52 -21.14 3.17 -41.05
C GLN A 52 -22.29 2.55 -41.82
N ARG A 53 -23.18 1.80 -41.14
CA ARG A 53 -24.36 1.20 -41.76
C ARG A 53 -25.39 2.25 -42.15
N VAL A 54 -25.62 3.26 -41.30
CA VAL A 54 -26.47 4.38 -41.66
C VAL A 54 -25.92 5.13 -42.89
N ALA A 55 -24.60 5.37 -42.92
CA ALA A 55 -23.97 6.01 -44.07
C ALA A 55 -24.13 5.18 -45.36
N ALA A 56 -23.84 3.86 -45.27
CA ALA A 56 -24.01 2.97 -46.44
C ALA A 56 -25.46 2.93 -46.98
N LEU A 57 -26.45 2.91 -46.10
CA LEU A 57 -27.85 2.98 -46.48
C LEU A 57 -28.22 4.33 -47.09
N ASN A 58 -27.72 5.44 -46.54
CA ASN A 58 -27.90 6.76 -47.11
C ASN A 58 -27.28 6.84 -48.53
N ASP A 59 -26.09 6.29 -48.75
CA ASP A 59 -25.42 6.30 -50.04
C ASP A 59 -26.16 5.47 -51.10
N ILE A 60 -26.89 4.44 -50.67
CA ILE A 60 -27.78 3.68 -51.60
C ILE A 60 -29.10 4.45 -51.88
N LEU A 61 -29.70 5.08 -50.85
CA LEU A 61 -31.00 5.75 -51.03
C LEU A 61 -30.87 7.11 -51.67
N ARG A 62 -29.74 7.79 -51.59
CA ARG A 62 -29.52 9.13 -52.15
C ARG A 62 -29.60 9.16 -53.68
N PRO A 63 -28.97 8.25 -54.46
CA PRO A 63 -29.17 8.19 -55.90
C PRO A 63 -30.62 7.91 -56.30
N LEU A 64 -31.34 7.09 -55.51
CA LEU A 64 -32.72 6.76 -55.77
C LEU A 64 -33.61 8.00 -55.59
N SER A 65 -33.40 8.75 -54.53
CA SER A 65 -34.14 9.99 -54.27
C SER A 65 -33.87 11.08 -55.32
N ALA A 66 -32.65 11.12 -55.86
CA ALA A 66 -32.29 12.05 -56.92
C ALA A 66 -33.08 11.81 -58.23
N GLN A 67 -33.48 10.55 -58.48
CA GLN A 67 -34.34 10.23 -59.67
C GLN A 67 -35.75 10.84 -59.57
N ARG A 68 -36.16 11.33 -58.43
CA ARG A 68 -37.43 12.05 -58.23
C ARG A 68 -37.61 13.17 -59.29
N ALA A 69 -36.57 13.97 -59.53
CA ALA A 69 -36.62 15.09 -60.47
C ALA A 69 -36.87 14.63 -61.91
N THR A 70 -36.38 13.46 -62.28
CA THR A 70 -36.53 12.87 -63.63
C THR A 70 -37.87 12.13 -63.78
N LEU A 71 -38.36 11.49 -62.71
CA LEU A 71 -39.51 10.61 -62.75
C LEU A 71 -40.83 11.35 -62.58
N LEU A 72 -40.91 12.39 -61.71
CA LEU A 72 -42.13 13.12 -61.47
C LEU A 72 -42.75 13.75 -62.76
N PRO A 73 -41.97 14.32 -63.68
CA PRO A 73 -42.55 14.87 -64.95
C PRO A 73 -43.11 13.81 -65.89
N LEU A 74 -42.85 12.52 -65.62
CA LEU A 74 -43.40 11.42 -66.44
C LEU A 74 -44.81 10.97 -65.96
N VAL A 75 -45.22 11.36 -64.75
CA VAL A 75 -46.55 11.03 -64.22
C VAL A 75 -47.64 11.65 -65.12
N GLY A 76 -48.65 10.86 -65.49
CA GLY A 76 -49.70 11.25 -66.35
C GLY A 76 -49.44 11.09 -67.85
N LYS A 77 -48.21 10.78 -68.27
CA LYS A 77 -47.88 10.47 -69.69
C LYS A 77 -48.33 9.05 -70.03
N PRO A 78 -48.72 8.80 -71.32
CA PRO A 78 -49.11 7.44 -71.77
C PRO A 78 -47.96 6.38 -71.49
N CYS A 79 -48.36 5.27 -70.92
CA CYS A 79 -47.39 4.25 -70.54
C CYS A 79 -46.55 3.68 -71.73
N PRO A 80 -47.12 3.47 -72.91
CA PRO A 80 -46.32 3.01 -74.05
C PRO A 80 -45.10 3.91 -74.38
N ASP A 81 -45.27 5.22 -74.18
CA ASP A 81 -44.23 6.21 -74.53
C ASP A 81 -43.08 6.25 -73.49
N ILE A 82 -43.35 5.88 -72.27
CA ILE A 82 -42.43 6.04 -71.14
C ILE A 82 -41.90 4.70 -70.55
N HIS A 83 -42.61 3.60 -70.86
CA HIS A 83 -42.28 2.30 -70.28
C HIS A 83 -40.81 1.90 -70.51
N LEU A 84 -40.24 2.11 -71.71
CA LEU A 84 -38.85 1.79 -72.00
C LEU A 84 -37.85 2.63 -71.18
N THR A 85 -38.22 3.90 -70.96
CA THR A 85 -37.44 4.83 -70.10
C THR A 85 -37.44 4.36 -68.66
N LEU A 86 -38.58 3.96 -68.08
CA LEU A 86 -38.69 3.40 -66.74
C LEU A 86 -37.86 2.11 -66.60
N ARG A 87 -37.89 1.25 -67.67
CA ARG A 87 -37.09 -0.01 -67.66
C ARG A 87 -35.60 0.26 -67.69
N LYS A 88 -35.13 1.18 -68.54
CA LYS A 88 -33.72 1.58 -68.58
C LYS A 88 -33.24 2.15 -67.26
N MET A 89 -34.05 2.98 -66.64
CA MET A 89 -33.73 3.57 -65.34
C MET A 89 -33.69 2.52 -64.22
N ALA A 90 -34.65 1.61 -64.16
CA ALA A 90 -34.65 0.52 -63.20
C ALA A 90 -33.42 -0.40 -63.37
N ALA A 91 -33.01 -0.62 -64.63
CA ALA A 91 -31.83 -1.43 -64.92
C ALA A 91 -30.51 -0.73 -64.60
N SER A 92 -30.45 0.61 -64.64
CA SER A 92 -29.23 1.38 -64.28
C SER A 92 -28.97 1.47 -62.80
N LEU A 93 -29.97 1.19 -61.95
CA LEU A 93 -29.88 1.28 -60.50
C LEU A 93 -29.94 -0.12 -59.85
N GLN A 94 -28.80 -0.69 -59.49
CA GLN A 94 -28.67 -2.07 -59.03
C GLN A 94 -29.57 -2.49 -57.89
N THR A 95 -29.97 -1.55 -57.02
CA THR A 95 -30.80 -1.81 -55.85
C THR A 95 -32.27 -1.66 -56.08
N ILE A 96 -32.69 -1.05 -57.19
CA ILE A 96 -34.11 -0.93 -57.58
C ILE A 96 -34.63 -2.23 -58.16
N ARG A 97 -35.74 -2.69 -57.62
CA ARG A 97 -36.47 -3.83 -58.17
C ARG A 97 -37.48 -3.38 -59.25
N SER A 98 -38.19 -2.29 -58.99
CA SER A 98 -39.14 -1.72 -59.97
C SER A 98 -39.41 -0.25 -59.72
N VAL A 99 -39.82 0.44 -60.79
CA VAL A 99 -40.38 1.81 -60.73
C VAL A 99 -41.83 1.74 -61.22
N ALA A 100 -42.71 2.35 -60.51
CA ALA A 100 -44.14 2.45 -60.89
C ALA A 100 -44.64 3.89 -60.81
N LEU A 101 -45.44 4.26 -61.79
CA LEU A 101 -46.16 5.56 -61.86
C LEU A 101 -47.63 5.37 -61.51
N VAL A 102 -48.08 6.30 -60.69
CA VAL A 102 -49.45 6.26 -60.12
C VAL A 102 -50.23 7.53 -60.54
N THR A 103 -51.48 7.37 -60.97
CA THR A 103 -52.40 8.47 -61.23
C THR A 103 -53.75 8.11 -60.64
N SER A 104 -54.37 9.08 -59.91
CA SER A 104 -55.63 8.89 -59.22
C SER A 104 -55.66 7.64 -58.31
N GLY A 105 -54.55 7.33 -57.65
CA GLY A 105 -54.38 6.15 -56.77
C GLY A 105 -54.27 4.82 -57.51
N ILE A 106 -54.16 4.82 -58.84
CA ILE A 106 -54.01 3.61 -59.68
C ILE A 106 -52.61 3.55 -60.23
N VAL A 107 -51.90 2.43 -60.03
CA VAL A 107 -50.69 2.13 -60.72
C VAL A 107 -51.00 1.85 -62.17
N TYR A 108 -50.66 2.79 -63.07
CA TYR A 108 -50.99 2.67 -64.49
C TYR A 108 -49.80 2.24 -65.39
N CYS A 109 -48.55 2.45 -64.91
CA CYS A 109 -47.40 2.11 -65.64
C CYS A 109 -46.29 1.58 -64.70
N SER A 110 -45.60 0.47 -65.07
CA SER A 110 -44.52 -0.14 -64.28
C SER A 110 -43.37 -0.50 -65.18
N SER A 111 -42.12 -0.34 -64.68
CA SER A 111 -40.91 -0.72 -65.42
C SER A 111 -40.82 -2.21 -65.74
N ILE A 112 -41.54 -3.07 -65.03
CA ILE A 112 -41.53 -4.51 -65.23
C ILE A 112 -42.69 -4.97 -66.10
N PHE A 113 -43.92 -4.54 -65.78
CA PHE A 113 -45.11 -5.05 -66.44
C PHE A 113 -45.64 -4.17 -67.58
N GLY A 114 -45.09 -2.97 -67.78
CA GLY A 114 -45.60 -2.01 -68.70
C GLY A 114 -46.97 -1.43 -68.26
N PRO A 115 -47.92 -1.25 -69.22
CA PRO A 115 -49.22 -0.79 -68.87
C PRO A 115 -49.94 -1.75 -67.91
N ARG A 116 -50.54 -1.19 -66.81
CA ARG A 116 -51.23 -1.95 -65.77
C ARG A 116 -52.29 -1.09 -65.12
N GLN A 117 -53.35 -1.71 -64.60
CA GLN A 117 -54.30 -1.08 -63.76
C GLN A 117 -54.39 -1.80 -62.42
N ALA A 118 -53.77 -1.23 -61.40
CA ALA A 118 -53.80 -1.81 -60.06
C ALA A 118 -54.08 -0.69 -59.01
N ASP A 119 -55.01 -0.94 -58.15
CA ASP A 119 -55.32 -0.04 -57.03
C ASP A 119 -54.12 -0.08 -56.02
N LEU A 120 -53.54 1.10 -55.85
CA LEU A 120 -52.35 1.24 -54.98
C LEU A 120 -52.70 1.01 -53.49
N HIS A 121 -53.88 1.44 -53.08
CA HIS A 121 -54.36 1.29 -51.70
C HIS A 121 -54.58 -0.19 -51.33
N ARG A 122 -55.04 -1.00 -52.27
CA ARG A 122 -55.10 -2.48 -52.09
C ARG A 122 -53.79 -3.15 -52.04
N LEU A 123 -52.76 -2.63 -52.73
CA LEU A 123 -51.38 -3.15 -52.69
C LEU A 123 -50.66 -2.72 -51.43
N GLN A 124 -50.87 -1.50 -50.99
CA GLN A 124 -50.26 -0.89 -49.82
C GLN A 124 -51.23 0.12 -49.17
N PRO A 125 -51.88 -0.24 -48.06
CA PRO A 125 -52.88 0.60 -47.40
C PRO A 125 -52.41 2.00 -46.96
N ALA A 126 -51.06 2.17 -46.73
CA ALA A 126 -50.48 3.44 -46.38
C ALA A 126 -50.26 4.37 -47.59
N LEU A 127 -50.52 3.90 -48.84
CA LEU A 127 -50.33 4.64 -50.07
C LEU A 127 -51.69 4.70 -50.86
N PRO A 128 -51.88 5.72 -51.65
CA PRO A 128 -51.09 6.92 -51.89
C PRO A 128 -51.07 7.87 -50.68
N ALA A 129 -50.06 8.73 -50.58
CA ALA A 129 -49.87 9.64 -49.45
C ALA A 129 -49.46 11.05 -49.94
N PRO A 130 -49.89 12.13 -49.23
CA PRO A 130 -49.55 13.50 -49.62
C PRO A 130 -48.13 13.92 -49.36
N ARG A 131 -47.32 13.07 -48.64
CA ARG A 131 -45.95 13.34 -48.32
C ARG A 131 -45.03 12.20 -48.81
N PRO A 132 -43.77 12.48 -49.09
CA PRO A 132 -42.80 11.42 -49.31
C PRO A 132 -42.77 10.46 -48.13
N LEU A 133 -42.84 9.16 -48.42
CA LEU A 133 -42.80 8.10 -47.39
C LEU A 133 -41.78 7.02 -47.75
N LEU A 134 -41.18 6.51 -46.71
CA LEU A 134 -40.40 5.28 -46.76
C LEU A 134 -41.14 4.26 -45.90
N LEU A 135 -41.38 3.07 -46.45
CA LEU A 135 -42.14 2.04 -45.74
C LEU A 135 -41.76 0.63 -46.21
N PHE A 136 -42.01 -0.36 -45.40
CA PHE A 136 -41.87 -1.77 -45.76
C PHE A 136 -43.19 -2.34 -46.28
N SER A 137 -43.10 -3.25 -47.23
CA SER A 137 -44.20 -4.09 -47.70
C SER A 137 -43.78 -5.56 -47.75
N ASN A 138 -44.70 -6.46 -47.33
CA ASN A 138 -44.48 -7.91 -47.40
C ASN A 138 -44.78 -8.47 -48.80
N ASP A 139 -45.60 -7.75 -49.59
CA ASP A 139 -45.99 -8.16 -50.91
C ASP A 139 -45.43 -7.17 -51.93
N SER A 140 -44.48 -7.63 -52.71
CA SER A 140 -44.26 -6.99 -54.01
C SER A 140 -45.32 -7.50 -54.98
N SER A 141 -45.82 -6.63 -55.86
CA SER A 141 -46.76 -7.00 -56.89
C SER A 141 -46.32 -8.15 -57.79
N LEU A 142 -45.10 -8.68 -57.62
CA LEU A 142 -44.43 -9.70 -58.42
C LEU A 142 -44.24 -11.03 -57.72
N LEU A 143 -43.96 -11.01 -56.43
CA LEU A 143 -43.68 -12.19 -55.63
C LEU A 143 -44.32 -12.01 -54.25
N LYS A 144 -45.36 -12.80 -53.98
CA LYS A 144 -45.98 -12.85 -52.69
C LYS A 144 -44.94 -13.35 -51.64
N GLY A 145 -44.83 -12.66 -50.52
CA GLY A 145 -43.95 -13.05 -49.43
C GLY A 145 -42.51 -12.55 -49.53
N SER A 146 -42.12 -11.79 -50.55
CA SER A 146 -40.78 -11.16 -50.63
C SER A 146 -40.85 -9.73 -50.10
N PRO A 147 -40.23 -9.43 -48.97
CA PRO A 147 -40.24 -8.10 -48.38
C PRO A 147 -39.48 -7.10 -49.28
N VAL A 148 -40.04 -5.88 -49.37
CA VAL A 148 -39.47 -4.77 -50.12
C VAL A 148 -39.50 -3.50 -49.34
N LEU A 149 -38.58 -2.58 -49.63
CA LEU A 149 -38.60 -1.21 -49.16
C LEU A 149 -39.18 -0.32 -50.25
N ILE A 150 -40.26 0.39 -49.93
CA ILE A 150 -40.94 1.29 -50.87
C ILE A 150 -40.59 2.72 -50.52
N GLN A 151 -40.17 3.46 -51.53
CA GLN A 151 -39.97 4.90 -51.47
C GLN A 151 -41.02 5.58 -52.35
N TRP A 152 -41.89 6.35 -51.70
CA TRP A 152 -43.00 7.05 -52.36
C TRP A 152 -42.71 8.54 -52.46
N TYR A 153 -43.00 9.10 -53.65
CA TYR A 153 -42.89 10.52 -53.97
C TYR A 153 -44.20 11.01 -54.60
N PRO A 154 -44.99 11.86 -53.92
CA PRO A 154 -46.23 12.48 -54.51
C PRO A 154 -45.85 13.47 -55.63
N ALA A 155 -46.66 13.51 -56.70
CA ALA A 155 -46.52 14.44 -57.79
C ALA A 155 -47.35 15.72 -57.61
N ALA A 156 -48.42 15.62 -56.79
CA ALA A 156 -49.31 16.71 -56.48
C ALA A 156 -49.64 16.74 -54.96
N GLU A 157 -50.16 17.88 -54.47
CA GLU A 157 -50.51 18.06 -53.06
C GLU A 157 -51.66 17.15 -52.60
N ASN A 158 -52.51 16.69 -53.52
CA ASN A 158 -53.59 15.73 -53.23
C ASN A 158 -52.99 14.33 -52.85
N GLY A 159 -51.72 14.07 -53.13
CA GLY A 159 -51.08 12.84 -52.87
C GLY A 159 -51.54 11.62 -53.67
N LEU A 160 -52.53 11.73 -54.58
CA LEU A 160 -53.06 10.60 -55.32
C LEU A 160 -52.21 10.21 -56.55
N ASP A 161 -51.41 11.15 -57.02
CA ASP A 161 -50.46 10.97 -58.13
C ASP A 161 -49.04 10.92 -57.63
N GLY A 162 -48.21 10.08 -58.24
CA GLY A 162 -46.84 10.00 -57.78
C GLY A 162 -45.99 8.86 -58.36
N VAL A 163 -44.84 8.73 -57.81
CA VAL A 163 -43.81 7.71 -58.18
C VAL A 163 -43.54 6.79 -56.99
N MET A 164 -43.60 5.50 -57.24
CA MET A 164 -43.25 4.45 -56.33
C MET A 164 -41.97 3.76 -56.78
N LEU A 165 -40.91 3.87 -55.98
CA LEU A 165 -39.66 3.12 -56.17
C LEU A 165 -39.67 1.93 -55.21
N VAL A 166 -39.47 0.75 -55.77
CA VAL A 166 -39.41 -0.51 -54.97
C VAL A 166 -37.97 -0.98 -54.93
N VAL A 167 -37.44 -1.03 -53.73
CA VAL A 167 -36.03 -1.39 -53.46
C VAL A 167 -35.98 -2.82 -52.96
N ASN A 168 -34.99 -3.59 -53.44
CA ASN A 168 -34.73 -4.95 -52.99
C ASN A 168 -34.06 -4.95 -51.60
N ILE A 169 -34.86 -5.23 -50.58
CA ILE A 169 -34.36 -5.18 -49.18
C ILE A 169 -33.52 -6.40 -48.83
N GLU A 170 -33.72 -7.56 -49.44
CA GLU A 170 -32.92 -8.76 -49.18
C GLU A 170 -31.47 -8.55 -49.62
N LEU A 171 -31.26 -7.86 -50.77
CA LEU A 171 -29.92 -7.47 -51.21
C LEU A 171 -29.28 -6.48 -50.21
N LEU A 172 -30.03 -5.49 -49.71
CA LEU A 172 -29.57 -4.56 -48.69
C LEU A 172 -29.25 -5.30 -47.39
N GLY A 173 -30.08 -6.27 -47.02
CA GLY A 173 -29.86 -7.11 -45.84
C GLY A 173 -28.56 -7.89 -45.90
N THR A 174 -28.27 -8.51 -47.04
CA THR A 174 -27.04 -9.29 -47.19
C THR A 174 -25.78 -8.43 -47.24
N LEU A 175 -25.84 -7.27 -47.89
CA LEU A 175 -24.68 -6.39 -48.09
C LEU A 175 -24.34 -5.54 -46.85
N ILE A 176 -25.36 -5.09 -46.09
CA ILE A 176 -25.17 -4.07 -45.03
C ILE A 176 -25.50 -4.60 -43.63
N LEU A 177 -26.56 -5.43 -43.53
CA LEU A 177 -27.07 -5.86 -42.22
C LEU A 177 -26.54 -7.23 -41.76
N ASN A 178 -25.80 -7.95 -42.61
CA ASN A 178 -25.29 -9.29 -42.31
C ASN A 178 -23.88 -9.23 -41.69
N GLU A 179 -23.77 -8.73 -40.46
CA GLU A 179 -22.51 -8.81 -39.69
C GLU A 179 -22.71 -9.60 -38.42
N LYS A 180 -21.70 -10.40 -38.10
CA LYS A 180 -21.57 -11.16 -36.86
C LYS A 180 -20.23 -10.84 -36.21
N SER A 181 -20.27 -10.36 -34.98
CA SER A 181 -19.10 -10.27 -34.14
C SER A 181 -19.49 -10.65 -32.70
N ALA A 182 -18.53 -10.79 -31.81
CA ALA A 182 -18.81 -11.03 -30.41
C ALA A 182 -19.72 -9.94 -29.81
N LEU A 183 -19.62 -8.69 -30.31
CA LEU A 183 -20.36 -7.52 -29.85
C LEU A 183 -21.70 -7.32 -30.58
N ILE A 184 -21.90 -7.95 -31.77
CA ILE A 184 -23.07 -7.76 -32.64
C ILE A 184 -23.73 -9.10 -32.91
N SER A 185 -24.90 -9.30 -32.31
CA SER A 185 -25.70 -10.50 -32.52
C SER A 185 -26.63 -10.39 -33.73
N ASP A 186 -27.26 -9.24 -33.94
CA ASP A 186 -28.14 -8.97 -35.04
C ASP A 186 -28.18 -7.48 -35.39
N VAL A 187 -28.38 -7.17 -36.66
CA VAL A 187 -28.58 -5.80 -37.16
C VAL A 187 -29.94 -5.71 -37.84
N SER A 188 -30.72 -4.73 -37.45
CA SER A 188 -32.04 -4.50 -38.06
C SER A 188 -32.23 -3.05 -38.51
N LEU A 189 -32.92 -2.90 -39.66
CA LEU A 189 -33.35 -1.64 -40.19
C LEU A 189 -34.78 -1.40 -39.73
N GLN A 190 -35.04 -0.27 -39.10
CA GLN A 190 -36.35 0.17 -38.64
C GLN A 190 -36.85 1.30 -39.55
N VAL A 191 -38.06 1.15 -40.07
CA VAL A 191 -38.77 2.19 -40.80
C VAL A 191 -40.21 2.24 -40.27
N GLY A 192 -40.62 3.38 -39.70
CA GLY A 192 -41.85 3.48 -38.93
C GLY A 192 -41.88 2.47 -37.78
N ASP A 193 -42.95 1.66 -37.71
CA ASP A 193 -43.13 0.64 -36.66
C ASP A 193 -42.65 -0.76 -37.06
N ARG A 194 -42.12 -0.92 -38.27
CA ARG A 194 -41.64 -2.21 -38.78
C ARG A 194 -40.12 -2.32 -38.79
N TYR A 195 -39.66 -3.56 -38.68
CA TYR A 195 -38.23 -3.89 -38.58
C TYR A 195 -37.86 -4.96 -39.62
N PHE A 196 -36.74 -4.79 -40.27
CA PHE A 196 -36.20 -5.79 -41.17
C PHE A 196 -34.78 -6.21 -40.73
N SER A 197 -34.54 -7.50 -40.58
CA SER A 197 -33.22 -8.06 -40.35
C SER A 197 -32.91 -9.15 -41.36
N SER A 198 -31.64 -9.33 -41.75
CA SER A 198 -31.24 -10.36 -42.68
C SER A 198 -31.50 -11.78 -42.17
N ARG A 199 -31.64 -11.95 -40.85
CA ARG A 199 -31.88 -13.24 -40.20
C ARG A 199 -33.34 -13.57 -39.99
N HIS A 200 -34.14 -12.60 -39.66
CA HIS A 200 -35.54 -12.82 -39.25
C HIS A 200 -36.56 -12.30 -40.25
N GLY A 201 -36.06 -11.68 -41.38
CA GLY A 201 -36.94 -11.05 -42.35
C GLY A 201 -37.65 -9.80 -41.82
N LEU A 202 -38.87 -9.54 -42.30
CA LEU A 202 -39.67 -8.40 -41.88
C LEU A 202 -40.52 -8.76 -40.66
N LEU A 203 -40.43 -7.93 -39.61
CA LEU A 203 -41.06 -8.10 -38.31
C LEU A 203 -41.90 -6.86 -37.97
N GLU A 204 -43.02 -7.06 -37.29
CA GLU A 204 -43.86 -5.98 -36.78
C GLU A 204 -43.36 -5.37 -35.48
N LYS A 205 -42.51 -6.10 -34.77
CA LYS A 205 -41.85 -5.67 -33.52
C LYS A 205 -40.36 -5.99 -33.56
N ALA A 206 -39.57 -5.18 -32.86
CA ALA A 206 -38.15 -5.46 -32.71
C ALA A 206 -37.92 -6.85 -32.06
N HIS A 207 -37.13 -7.68 -32.71
CA HIS A 207 -36.66 -8.92 -32.09
C HIS A 207 -35.46 -8.60 -31.18
N VAL A 208 -35.67 -8.72 -29.88
CA VAL A 208 -34.65 -8.45 -28.86
C VAL A 208 -34.41 -9.74 -28.09
N PRO A 209 -33.33 -10.46 -28.34
CA PRO A 209 -32.98 -11.63 -27.56
C PRO A 209 -32.74 -11.27 -26.10
N GLN A 210 -33.07 -12.19 -25.19
CA GLN A 210 -32.82 -11.98 -23.73
C GLN A 210 -31.35 -11.73 -23.48
N GLY A 211 -31.03 -10.78 -22.59
CA GLY A 211 -29.65 -10.43 -22.22
C GLY A 211 -28.90 -9.55 -23.23
N THR A 212 -29.59 -9.05 -24.28
CA THR A 212 -28.98 -8.14 -25.25
C THR A 212 -29.41 -6.69 -25.03
N VAL A 213 -28.54 -5.77 -25.45
CA VAL A 213 -28.77 -4.31 -25.45
C VAL A 213 -28.96 -3.85 -26.87
N ILE A 214 -29.88 -2.87 -27.08
CA ILE A 214 -30.13 -2.28 -28.40
C ILE A 214 -29.43 -0.93 -28.50
N TYR A 215 -28.53 -0.80 -29.49
CA TYR A 215 -27.96 0.48 -29.89
C TYR A 215 -28.68 1.00 -31.13
N ARG A 216 -29.14 2.24 -31.07
CA ARG A 216 -29.95 2.85 -32.12
C ARG A 216 -29.22 4.03 -32.73
N GLN A 217 -29.09 4.00 -34.07
CA GLN A 217 -28.54 5.10 -34.84
C GLN A 217 -29.56 5.54 -35.90
N ARG A 218 -30.07 6.74 -35.78
CA ARG A 218 -31.04 7.32 -36.73
C ARG A 218 -30.29 8.00 -37.87
N SER A 219 -30.81 7.84 -39.11
CA SER A 219 -30.40 8.65 -40.24
C SER A 219 -30.93 10.09 -40.13
N THR A 220 -30.11 11.04 -40.56
CA THR A 220 -30.46 12.46 -40.67
C THR A 220 -31.05 12.80 -42.05
N GLU A 221 -30.84 11.93 -43.06
CA GLU A 221 -31.28 12.17 -44.44
C GLU A 221 -32.63 11.50 -44.76
N PHE A 222 -32.86 10.31 -44.21
CA PHE A 222 -34.04 9.49 -44.48
C PHE A 222 -34.70 9.03 -43.18
N PRO A 223 -36.04 8.75 -43.20
CA PRO A 223 -36.78 8.37 -42.00
C PRO A 223 -36.56 6.89 -41.63
N PHE A 224 -35.32 6.49 -41.33
CA PHE A 224 -35.00 5.16 -40.85
C PHE A 224 -34.03 5.20 -39.66
N THR A 225 -33.99 4.11 -38.94
CA THR A 225 -33.05 3.87 -37.84
C THR A 225 -32.40 2.50 -38.02
N VAL A 226 -31.10 2.42 -37.83
CA VAL A 226 -30.37 1.15 -37.69
C VAL A 226 -30.30 0.79 -36.23
N ASN A 227 -30.74 -0.43 -35.91
CA ASN A 227 -30.66 -1.00 -34.58
C ASN A 227 -29.64 -2.12 -34.58
N ILE A 228 -28.69 -2.08 -33.66
CA ILE A 228 -27.71 -3.13 -33.43
C ILE A 228 -28.04 -3.81 -32.09
N ASN A 229 -28.30 -5.10 -32.12
CA ASN A 229 -28.53 -5.93 -30.95
C ASN A 229 -27.27 -6.72 -30.63
N GLY A 230 -26.84 -6.74 -29.37
CA GLY A 230 -25.70 -7.53 -28.94
C GLY A 230 -25.58 -7.59 -27.43
N PRO A 231 -24.67 -8.40 -26.89
CA PRO A 231 -24.34 -8.35 -25.49
C PRO A 231 -23.83 -6.94 -25.15
N GLY A 232 -24.19 -6.43 -24.00
CA GLY A 232 -23.74 -5.09 -23.58
C GLY A 232 -22.21 -5.00 -23.55
N ALA A 233 -21.66 -3.84 -23.94
CA ALA A 233 -20.22 -3.59 -23.93
C ALA A 233 -19.54 -3.93 -22.59
N SER A 234 -20.28 -3.70 -21.47
CA SER A 234 -19.84 -4.06 -20.12
C SER A 234 -19.83 -5.58 -19.87
N ALA A 235 -20.76 -6.33 -20.47
CA ALA A 235 -20.81 -7.79 -20.31
C ALA A 235 -19.59 -8.45 -20.97
N ILE A 236 -19.27 -8.05 -22.18
CA ILE A 236 -18.07 -8.53 -22.90
C ILE A 236 -16.79 -8.11 -22.18
N ALA A 237 -16.69 -6.84 -21.72
CA ALA A 237 -15.53 -6.38 -20.97
C ALA A 237 -15.32 -7.18 -19.67
N LEU A 238 -16.42 -7.63 -19.02
CA LEU A 238 -16.32 -8.48 -17.83
C LEU A 238 -15.90 -9.92 -18.17
N GLU A 239 -16.37 -10.46 -19.28
CA GLU A 239 -16.01 -11.80 -19.76
C GLU A 239 -14.54 -11.90 -20.16
N GLU A 240 -13.95 -10.82 -20.69
CA GLU A 240 -12.55 -10.74 -21.07
C GLU A 240 -11.61 -10.46 -19.89
N LEU A 241 -12.14 -9.97 -18.75
CA LEU A 241 -11.35 -9.56 -17.58
C LEU A 241 -10.44 -10.66 -17.00
N PRO A 242 -10.82 -11.95 -16.97
CA PRO A 242 -9.93 -13.02 -16.49
C PRO A 242 -8.64 -13.15 -17.30
N GLY A 243 -8.66 -12.82 -18.60
CA GLY A 243 -7.48 -12.80 -19.44
C GLY A 243 -6.42 -11.76 -19.04
N GLU A 244 -6.85 -10.68 -18.37
CA GLU A 244 -5.98 -9.61 -17.87
C GLU A 244 -5.38 -9.88 -16.48
N LEU A 245 -5.87 -10.91 -15.77
CA LEU A 245 -5.40 -11.27 -14.42
C LEU A 245 -3.88 -11.53 -14.34
N PRO A 246 -3.23 -12.25 -15.27
CA PRO A 246 -1.80 -12.49 -15.16
C PRO A 246 -0.97 -11.20 -15.20
N LEU A 247 -1.32 -10.27 -16.07
CA LEU A 247 -0.65 -8.97 -16.18
C LEU A 247 -0.86 -8.11 -14.95
N ALA A 248 -2.10 -8.06 -14.44
CA ALA A 248 -2.47 -7.33 -13.24
C ALA A 248 -1.74 -7.88 -11.99
N LEU A 249 -1.58 -9.20 -11.89
CA LEU A 249 -0.84 -9.86 -10.81
C LEU A 249 0.65 -9.54 -10.86
N ILE A 250 1.28 -9.56 -12.05
CA ILE A 250 2.70 -9.21 -12.23
C ILE A 250 2.93 -7.76 -11.78
N PHE A 251 2.07 -6.83 -12.21
CA PHE A 251 2.18 -5.43 -11.82
C PHE A 251 1.96 -5.22 -10.32
N SER A 252 0.97 -5.89 -9.73
CA SER A 252 0.71 -5.86 -8.30
C SER A 252 1.88 -6.41 -7.49
N LEU A 253 2.51 -7.51 -7.94
CA LEU A 253 3.69 -8.09 -7.29
C LEU A 253 4.88 -7.14 -7.33
N LEU A 254 5.12 -6.50 -8.48
CA LEU A 254 6.19 -5.51 -8.63
C LEU A 254 6.01 -4.32 -7.66
N MET A 255 4.80 -3.75 -7.63
CA MET A 255 4.49 -2.62 -6.74
C MET A 255 4.59 -3.01 -5.25
N THR A 256 4.17 -4.23 -4.91
CA THR A 256 4.33 -4.78 -3.57
C THR A 256 5.81 -4.96 -3.20
N GLY A 257 6.64 -5.43 -4.12
CA GLY A 257 8.10 -5.52 -3.95
C GLY A 257 8.74 -4.16 -3.69
N ILE A 258 8.37 -3.14 -4.46
CA ILE A 258 8.82 -1.76 -4.25
C ILE A 258 8.39 -1.24 -2.86
N ALA A 259 7.14 -1.46 -2.47
CA ALA A 259 6.63 -1.08 -1.14
C ALA A 259 7.36 -1.82 -0.02
N TRP A 260 7.67 -3.11 -0.22
CA TRP A 260 8.46 -3.91 0.71
C TRP A 260 9.86 -3.35 0.90
N LEU A 261 10.57 -2.98 -0.15
CA LEU A 261 11.90 -2.37 -0.09
C LEU A 261 11.84 -0.98 0.55
N ALA A 262 10.90 -0.14 0.16
CA ALA A 262 10.74 1.21 0.70
C ALA A 262 10.39 1.24 2.20
N THR A 263 9.64 0.23 2.69
CA THR A 263 9.26 0.13 4.10
C THR A 263 10.32 -0.56 4.97
N ALA A 264 11.25 -1.31 4.38
CA ALA A 264 12.26 -2.08 5.11
C ALA A 264 13.11 -1.21 6.06
N GLY A 265 13.60 -0.07 5.58
CA GLY A 265 14.40 0.85 6.38
C GLY A 265 13.58 1.84 7.22
N ARG A 266 12.32 2.13 6.85
CA ARG A 266 11.49 3.14 7.53
C ARG A 266 10.68 2.59 8.70
N MET A 267 10.30 1.32 8.67
CA MET A 267 9.54 0.62 9.71
C MET A 267 10.44 -0.34 10.49
N SER A 268 11.53 0.17 11.07
CA SER A 268 12.47 -0.59 11.89
C SER A 268 12.62 0.07 13.26
N PHE A 269 12.54 -0.72 14.31
CA PHE A 269 12.77 -0.22 15.67
C PHE A 269 14.21 0.29 15.85
N SER A 270 15.18 -0.30 15.14
CA SER A 270 16.57 0.18 15.10
C SER A 270 16.67 1.62 14.61
N ARG A 271 15.85 2.00 13.61
CA ARG A 271 15.79 3.38 13.14
C ARG A 271 15.18 4.33 14.19
N GLU A 272 14.20 3.86 14.97
CA GLU A 272 13.67 4.67 16.09
C GLU A 272 14.75 4.95 17.13
N ILE A 273 15.60 3.95 17.48
CA ILE A 273 16.76 4.15 18.37
C ILE A 273 17.70 5.22 17.79
N SER A 274 18.09 5.09 16.52
CA SER A 274 18.99 6.04 15.86
C SER A 274 18.44 7.47 15.84
N LEU A 275 17.15 7.61 15.56
CA LEU A 275 16.46 8.90 15.60
C LEU A 275 16.36 9.45 17.04
N GLY A 276 16.06 8.59 18.01
CA GLY A 276 16.00 8.94 19.43
C GLY A 276 17.34 9.46 19.98
N ILE A 277 18.48 8.88 19.55
CA ILE A 277 19.82 9.40 19.88
C ILE A 277 19.97 10.83 19.31
N SER A 278 19.63 11.02 18.05
CA SER A 278 19.76 12.33 17.38
C SER A 278 18.80 13.38 17.95
N ALA A 279 17.59 12.97 18.34
CA ALA A 279 16.55 13.82 18.93
C ALA A 279 16.69 14.03 20.46
N ARG A 280 17.73 13.43 21.08
CA ARG A 280 17.97 13.46 22.54
C ARG A 280 16.78 12.95 23.37
N GLU A 281 16.13 11.88 22.91
CA GLU A 281 15.01 11.24 23.62
C GLU A 281 15.50 10.38 24.82
N PHE A 282 16.81 10.16 24.92
CA PHE A 282 17.42 9.39 25.99
C PHE A 282 17.81 10.29 27.15
N ALA A 283 17.26 9.99 28.32
CA ALA A 283 17.55 10.67 29.58
C ALA A 283 18.53 9.87 30.44
N LEU A 284 19.45 10.58 31.09
CA LEU A 284 20.37 9.97 32.05
C LEU A 284 19.70 9.94 33.44
N TRP A 285 19.70 8.78 34.02
CA TRP A 285 19.37 8.54 35.41
C TRP A 285 20.63 8.09 36.13
N CYS A 286 20.67 8.21 37.44
CA CYS A 286 21.74 7.69 38.26
C CYS A 286 21.19 6.95 39.47
N GLN A 287 21.93 5.95 39.93
CA GLN A 287 21.65 5.26 41.18
C GLN A 287 22.88 5.39 42.10
N PRO A 288 22.68 5.90 43.33
CA PRO A 288 23.78 6.09 44.30
C PRO A 288 24.47 4.78 44.71
N LEU A 289 25.76 4.87 44.90
CA LEU A 289 26.64 3.85 45.46
C LEU A 289 27.07 4.31 46.89
N GLN A 290 26.95 3.42 47.86
CA GLN A 290 27.24 3.72 49.27
C GLN A 290 28.51 2.98 49.70
N ASP A 291 29.48 3.68 50.25
CA ASP A 291 30.61 3.07 50.91
C ASP A 291 30.14 2.32 52.18
N ALA A 292 30.43 1.03 52.22
CA ALA A 292 29.93 0.18 53.32
C ALA A 292 30.51 0.51 54.69
N ARG A 293 31.66 1.15 54.79
CA ARG A 293 32.30 1.49 56.05
C ARG A 293 31.78 2.81 56.62
N SER A 294 31.79 3.85 55.80
CA SER A 294 31.38 5.19 56.23
C SER A 294 29.89 5.41 56.16
N GLY A 295 29.16 4.65 55.30
CA GLY A 295 27.76 4.89 54.98
C GLY A 295 27.52 6.06 54.02
N LEU A 296 28.56 6.78 53.62
CA LEU A 296 28.47 7.94 52.70
C LEU A 296 28.34 7.53 51.24
N CYS A 297 27.72 8.40 50.48
CA CYS A 297 27.65 8.19 49.03
C CYS A 297 29.01 8.41 48.39
N CYS A 298 29.60 7.35 47.79
CA CYS A 298 30.91 7.36 47.18
C CYS A 298 30.89 7.40 45.66
N GLY A 299 29.73 7.31 45.05
CA GLY A 299 29.60 7.31 43.58
C GLY A 299 28.18 7.12 43.09
N VAL A 300 28.05 7.02 41.78
CA VAL A 300 26.78 6.74 41.08
C VAL A 300 27.00 5.80 39.89
N GLU A 301 26.06 4.94 39.65
CA GLU A 301 25.91 4.24 38.36
C GLU A 301 24.99 5.01 37.43
N ILE A 302 25.40 5.28 36.20
CA ILE A 302 24.64 5.96 35.18
C ILE A 302 23.76 4.96 34.43
N LEU A 303 22.48 5.22 34.46
CA LEU A 303 21.45 4.38 33.88
C LEU A 303 20.69 5.12 32.78
N LEU A 304 20.55 4.51 31.63
CA LEU A 304 19.85 5.11 30.49
C LEU A 304 18.35 4.84 30.54
N ARG A 305 17.54 5.85 30.22
CA ARG A 305 16.09 5.74 30.08
C ARG A 305 15.68 6.34 28.74
N TRP A 306 14.81 5.67 28.00
CA TRP A 306 14.33 6.18 26.72
C TRP A 306 12.88 6.69 26.84
N ASN A 307 12.69 7.99 26.67
CA ASN A 307 11.40 8.66 26.66
C ASN A 307 10.96 8.89 25.20
N ASN A 308 10.38 7.84 24.58
CA ASN A 308 9.94 7.91 23.21
C ASN A 308 8.62 8.69 23.11
N PRO A 309 8.52 9.76 22.26
CA PRO A 309 7.32 10.60 22.15
C PRO A 309 6.05 9.86 21.74
N ARG A 310 6.19 8.70 21.08
CA ARG A 310 5.05 7.92 20.57
C ARG A 310 4.65 6.78 21.49
N ARG A 311 5.55 6.30 22.34
CA ARG A 311 5.39 5.07 23.11
C ARG A 311 5.54 5.27 24.61
N GLY A 312 5.89 6.47 25.04
CA GLY A 312 6.24 6.73 26.44
C GLY A 312 7.62 6.15 26.79
N THR A 313 7.82 5.83 28.06
CA THR A 313 9.10 5.29 28.57
C THR A 313 9.30 3.85 28.12
N ILE A 314 10.42 3.58 27.43
CA ILE A 314 10.81 2.24 26.96
C ILE A 314 11.93 1.72 27.88
N SER A 315 11.74 0.50 28.41
CA SER A 315 12.73 -0.15 29.28
C SER A 315 14.05 -0.45 28.57
N PRO A 316 15.22 -0.28 29.26
CA PRO A 316 16.52 -0.73 28.75
C PRO A 316 16.54 -2.19 28.28
N GLU A 317 15.87 -3.09 28.97
CA GLU A 317 15.73 -4.51 28.60
C GLU A 317 15.13 -4.71 27.18
N VAL A 318 14.41 -3.72 26.64
CA VAL A 318 13.84 -3.79 25.30
C VAL A 318 14.79 -3.21 24.26
N PHE A 319 15.34 -2.00 24.48
CA PHE A 319 16.09 -1.31 23.43
C PHE A 319 17.59 -1.67 23.40
N ILE A 320 18.22 -2.03 24.53
CA ILE A 320 19.64 -2.38 24.55
C ILE A 320 19.94 -3.63 23.70
N PRO A 321 19.24 -4.77 23.85
CA PRO A 321 19.50 -5.94 23.00
C PRO A 321 19.26 -5.67 21.51
N ILE A 322 18.33 -4.78 21.17
CA ILE A 322 18.07 -4.37 19.78
C ILE A 322 19.21 -3.47 19.28
N ALA A 323 19.72 -2.57 20.12
CA ALA A 323 20.85 -1.72 19.78
C ALA A 323 22.13 -2.54 19.55
N GLU A 324 22.39 -3.56 20.38
CA GLU A 324 23.50 -4.50 20.22
C GLU A 324 23.41 -5.29 18.92
N GLY A 325 22.24 -5.89 18.65
CA GLY A 325 22.01 -6.68 17.43
C GLY A 325 22.09 -5.87 16.13
N ASN A 326 21.99 -4.53 16.19
CA ASN A 326 21.98 -3.64 15.03
C ASN A 326 23.15 -2.63 14.98
N ASN A 327 24.22 -2.85 15.75
CA ASN A 327 25.39 -1.97 15.83
C ASN A 327 25.09 -0.53 16.28
N LEU A 328 24.00 -0.34 17.02
CA LEU A 328 23.59 0.96 17.57
C LEU A 328 24.05 1.16 19.02
N ILE A 329 24.59 0.12 19.65
CA ILE A 329 25.07 0.21 21.02
C ILE A 329 26.26 1.16 21.14
N ILE A 330 27.18 1.19 20.18
CA ILE A 330 28.34 2.09 20.18
C ILE A 330 27.90 3.56 20.13
N PRO A 331 27.09 4.04 19.17
CA PRO A 331 26.59 5.41 19.21
C PRO A 331 25.74 5.72 20.45
N LEU A 332 25.05 4.74 21.04
CA LEU A 332 24.30 4.91 22.27
C LEU A 332 25.22 5.09 23.48
N THR A 333 26.25 4.25 23.63
CA THR A 333 27.27 4.40 24.70
C THR A 333 28.04 5.71 24.55
N ARG A 334 28.40 6.10 23.33
CA ARG A 334 28.99 7.41 23.06
C ARG A 334 28.10 8.56 23.54
N TYR A 335 26.79 8.47 23.28
CA TYR A 335 25.81 9.43 23.77
C TYR A 335 25.83 9.50 25.30
N VAL A 336 25.83 8.34 25.99
CA VAL A 336 25.90 8.29 27.46
C VAL A 336 27.16 8.96 27.96
N ILE A 337 28.35 8.63 27.44
CA ILE A 337 29.61 9.25 27.82
C ILE A 337 29.56 10.77 27.65
N ALA A 338 29.14 11.23 26.47
CA ALA A 338 29.06 12.66 26.16
C ALA A 338 28.06 13.42 27.04
N GLU A 339 26.89 12.85 27.31
CA GLU A 339 25.87 13.50 28.13
C GLU A 339 26.23 13.45 29.63
N THR A 340 26.91 12.41 30.10
CA THR A 340 27.43 12.36 31.48
C THR A 340 28.51 13.41 31.68
N ALA A 341 29.45 13.53 30.75
CA ALA A 341 30.49 14.53 30.78
C ALA A 341 29.96 15.97 30.81
N ARG A 342 28.83 16.23 30.15
CA ARG A 342 28.16 17.55 30.19
C ARG A 342 27.49 17.87 31.53
N ARG A 343 27.19 16.84 32.35
CA ARG A 343 26.46 16.95 33.61
C ARG A 343 27.32 16.69 34.84
N LEU A 344 28.64 16.73 34.70
CA LEU A 344 29.54 16.49 35.82
C LEU A 344 29.32 17.43 37.00
N ASP A 345 28.80 18.64 36.76
CA ASP A 345 28.47 19.60 37.81
C ASP A 345 27.33 19.14 38.73
N ALA A 346 26.57 18.12 38.34
CA ALA A 346 25.56 17.49 39.18
C ALA A 346 26.18 16.57 40.26
N PHE A 347 27.45 16.25 40.15
CA PHE A 347 28.14 15.32 41.05
C PHE A 347 29.24 16.02 41.85
N PRO A 348 29.57 15.52 43.09
CA PRO A 348 30.66 16.07 43.88
C PRO A 348 31.97 16.17 43.09
N ARG A 349 32.68 17.27 43.19
CA ARG A 349 34.00 17.49 42.56
C ARG A 349 35.09 16.89 43.42
N ASP A 350 35.06 15.58 43.58
CA ASP A 350 36.01 14.79 44.33
C ASP A 350 36.57 13.66 43.44
N ARG A 351 37.86 13.48 43.49
CA ARG A 351 38.59 12.41 42.77
C ARG A 351 38.22 11.00 43.26
N HIS A 352 37.66 10.90 44.46
CA HIS A 352 37.20 9.64 45.05
C HIS A 352 35.71 9.36 44.74
N PHE A 353 35.02 10.31 44.11
CA PHE A 353 33.64 10.10 43.68
C PHE A 353 33.60 9.35 42.35
N HIS A 354 33.00 8.18 42.35
CA HIS A 354 32.97 7.27 41.21
C HIS A 354 31.77 7.55 40.33
N ILE A 355 31.99 7.58 39.00
CA ILE A 355 30.90 7.63 38.00
C ILE A 355 31.04 6.38 37.14
N ALA A 356 30.13 5.45 37.32
CA ALA A 356 30.12 4.17 36.61
C ALA A 356 29.22 4.23 35.34
N ILE A 357 29.73 3.75 34.23
CA ILE A 357 29.07 3.75 32.92
C ILE A 357 29.18 2.35 32.30
N ASN A 358 28.02 1.79 31.96
CA ASN A 358 27.90 0.52 31.25
C ASN A 358 28.39 0.62 29.80
N VAL A 359 29.29 -0.27 29.38
CA VAL A 359 29.92 -0.32 28.07
C VAL A 359 29.81 -1.71 27.47
N ALA A 360 29.34 -1.82 26.24
CA ALA A 360 29.30 -3.10 25.53
C ALA A 360 30.69 -3.55 25.07
N ALA A 361 30.98 -4.86 25.07
CA ALA A 361 32.25 -5.44 24.62
C ALA A 361 32.67 -4.98 23.21
N ARG A 362 31.70 -4.79 22.30
CA ARG A 362 31.97 -4.28 20.94
C ARG A 362 32.56 -2.86 20.92
N HIS A 363 32.27 -2.05 21.92
CA HIS A 363 32.83 -0.71 22.05
C HIS A 363 34.28 -0.76 22.57
N PHE A 364 34.59 -1.81 23.33
CA PHE A 364 35.93 -2.08 23.84
C PHE A 364 36.92 -2.39 22.70
N ALA A 365 36.43 -3.09 21.67
CA ALA A 365 37.24 -3.49 20.54
C ALA A 365 37.73 -2.30 19.67
N ASN A 366 38.90 -2.48 19.03
CA ASN A 366 39.43 -1.56 18.01
C ASN A 366 39.76 -0.13 18.50
N GLY A 367 39.93 0.10 19.79
CA GLY A 367 40.26 1.43 20.34
C GLY A 367 39.14 2.47 20.25
N LEU A 368 37.92 2.04 19.94
CA LEU A 368 36.77 2.94 19.80
C LEU A 368 36.42 3.63 21.12
N LEU A 369 36.42 2.88 22.22
CA LEU A 369 36.13 3.40 23.54
C LEU A 369 37.14 4.48 23.96
N LEU A 370 38.45 4.20 23.81
CA LEU A 370 39.51 5.19 24.15
C LEU A 370 39.35 6.48 23.35
N ARG A 371 39.02 6.36 22.06
CA ARG A 371 38.81 7.53 21.23
C ARG A 371 37.58 8.35 21.71
N ASP A 372 36.50 7.67 22.08
CA ASP A 372 35.28 8.35 22.53
C ASP A 372 35.48 8.94 23.93
N LEU A 373 36.22 8.25 24.84
CA LEU A 373 36.63 8.80 26.13
C LEU A 373 37.54 10.02 25.97
N HIS A 374 38.50 9.99 25.02
CA HIS A 374 39.36 11.13 24.75
C HIS A 374 38.55 12.34 24.26
N ASN A 375 37.62 12.12 23.35
CA ASN A 375 36.85 13.18 22.73
C ASN A 375 35.77 13.81 23.62
N TYR A 376 35.20 13.05 24.54
CA TYR A 376 34.03 13.49 25.31
C TYR A 376 34.30 13.56 26.82
N TRP A 377 34.98 12.56 27.40
CA TRP A 377 35.24 12.52 28.84
C TRP A 377 36.44 13.37 29.24
N PHE A 378 37.61 13.04 28.71
CA PHE A 378 38.85 13.75 29.07
C PHE A 378 38.93 15.18 28.50
N SER A 379 38.10 15.52 27.50
CA SER A 379 38.07 16.86 26.94
C SER A 379 37.48 17.92 27.90
N VAL A 380 36.77 17.51 28.95
CA VAL A 380 36.17 18.40 29.96
C VAL A 380 36.97 18.44 31.27
N ASP A 381 38.12 17.79 31.32
CA ASP A 381 39.03 17.69 32.50
C ASP A 381 38.27 17.24 33.78
N PRO A 382 37.67 16.04 33.79
CA PRO A 382 36.86 15.55 34.89
C PRO A 382 37.72 15.32 36.14
N VAL A 383 37.20 15.74 37.31
CA VAL A 383 37.84 15.45 38.59
C VAL A 383 37.44 14.06 39.11
N GLN A 384 36.19 13.66 38.83
CA GLN A 384 35.60 12.41 39.28
C GLN A 384 36.27 11.19 38.64
N GLN A 385 36.27 10.07 39.36
CA GLN A 385 36.80 8.80 38.90
C GLN A 385 35.79 8.14 37.94
N LEU A 386 36.22 7.86 36.69
CA LEU A 386 35.44 7.07 35.77
C LEU A 386 35.61 5.58 36.04
N VAL A 387 34.48 4.87 36.09
CA VAL A 387 34.42 3.40 36.11
C VAL A 387 33.72 2.93 34.86
N VAL A 388 34.34 2.04 34.10
CA VAL A 388 33.74 1.40 32.92
C VAL A 388 33.27 0.00 33.32
N GLU A 389 32.00 -0.27 33.16
CA GLU A 389 31.39 -1.55 33.51
C GLU A 389 31.18 -2.43 32.27
N LEU A 390 31.63 -3.69 32.37
CA LEU A 390 31.48 -4.75 31.38
C LEU A 390 30.71 -5.91 32.01
N THR A 391 29.74 -6.49 31.33
CA THR A 391 29.02 -7.65 31.84
C THR A 391 29.89 -8.91 31.76
N GLU A 392 29.72 -9.84 32.69
CA GLU A 392 30.43 -11.14 32.69
C GLU A 392 30.24 -11.91 31.35
N ARG A 393 29.15 -11.70 30.65
CA ARG A 393 28.82 -12.39 29.38
C ARG A 393 29.52 -11.80 28.17
N ASP A 394 30.15 -10.66 28.31
CA ASP A 394 30.92 -10.00 27.27
C ASP A 394 32.26 -10.74 27.08
N VAL A 395 32.29 -11.63 26.09
CA VAL A 395 33.52 -12.35 25.75
C VAL A 395 34.48 -11.36 25.12
N LEU A 396 35.51 -11.00 25.88
CA LEU A 396 36.63 -10.19 25.39
C LEU A 396 37.52 -11.05 24.49
N GLN A 397 37.96 -10.48 23.36
CA GLN A 397 38.84 -11.14 22.40
C GLN A 397 40.32 -10.97 22.75
N ASP A 398 41.21 -11.75 22.14
CA ASP A 398 42.62 -11.52 22.24
C ASP A 398 42.99 -10.11 21.76
N GLY A 399 43.51 -9.27 22.66
CA GLY A 399 43.78 -7.84 22.41
C GLY A 399 43.05 -6.90 23.36
N ASP A 400 42.00 -7.34 24.02
CA ASP A 400 41.22 -6.51 24.96
C ASP A 400 42.00 -6.30 26.28
N GLN A 401 42.96 -7.16 26.58
CA GLN A 401 43.91 -6.96 27.68
C GLN A 401 44.71 -5.64 27.51
N HIS A 402 45.20 -5.36 26.31
CA HIS A 402 45.90 -4.11 26.03
C HIS A 402 44.99 -2.89 26.20
N MET A 403 43.68 -3.05 25.90
CA MET A 403 42.70 -1.99 26.13
C MET A 403 42.52 -1.71 27.62
N ALA A 404 42.40 -2.75 28.45
CA ALA A 404 42.32 -2.61 29.92
C ALA A 404 43.54 -1.89 30.48
N GLU A 405 44.76 -2.27 30.05
CA GLU A 405 46.00 -1.61 30.43
C GLU A 405 46.03 -0.12 30.04
N HIS A 406 45.50 0.24 28.85
CA HIS A 406 45.40 1.64 28.42
C HIS A 406 44.38 2.44 29.23
N LEU A 407 43.25 1.82 29.62
CA LEU A 407 42.25 2.46 30.49
C LEU A 407 42.86 2.75 31.86
N HIS A 408 43.54 1.76 32.49
CA HIS A 408 44.23 1.94 33.75
C HIS A 408 45.31 3.03 33.68
N PHE A 409 46.11 3.06 32.58
CA PHE A 409 47.11 4.10 32.37
C PHE A 409 46.49 5.52 32.29
N LYS A 410 45.24 5.61 31.83
CA LYS A 410 44.46 6.86 31.80
C LYS A 410 43.72 7.15 33.10
N GLY A 411 43.88 6.31 34.11
CA GLY A 411 43.20 6.44 35.38
C GLY A 411 41.71 6.05 35.36
N VAL A 412 41.29 5.27 34.37
CA VAL A 412 39.91 4.73 34.29
C VAL A 412 39.88 3.37 34.98
N GLN A 413 38.97 3.17 35.91
CA GLN A 413 38.73 1.88 36.55
C GLN A 413 37.83 0.99 35.71
N LEU A 414 38.06 -0.32 35.80
CA LEU A 414 37.29 -1.33 35.11
C LEU A 414 36.48 -2.16 36.10
N ALA A 415 35.18 -2.27 35.90
CA ALA A 415 34.29 -3.10 36.68
C ALA A 415 33.74 -4.28 35.87
N ILE A 416 33.60 -5.41 36.50
CA ILE A 416 32.84 -6.56 35.99
C ILE A 416 31.46 -6.56 36.61
N ASP A 417 30.47 -6.48 35.77
CA ASP A 417 29.07 -6.45 36.14
C ASP A 417 28.41 -7.83 36.04
N ASP A 418 27.32 -8.05 36.79
CA ASP A 418 26.52 -9.31 36.85
C ASP A 418 27.37 -10.54 37.22
N PHE A 419 28.45 -10.40 38.00
CA PHE A 419 29.38 -11.51 38.29
C PHE A 419 28.71 -12.66 39.04
N GLY A 420 29.00 -13.89 38.58
CA GLY A 420 28.43 -15.14 39.09
C GLY A 420 27.23 -15.68 38.30
N THR A 421 26.70 -14.90 37.35
CA THR A 421 25.58 -15.36 36.50
C THR A 421 26.02 -16.04 35.19
N GLY A 422 27.31 -16.01 34.88
CA GLY A 422 27.92 -16.55 33.66
C GLY A 422 28.86 -17.71 33.89
N ASN A 423 29.75 -17.98 32.91
CA ASN A 423 30.74 -19.04 32.94
C ASN A 423 32.17 -18.47 32.94
N THR A 424 32.43 -17.40 33.66
CA THR A 424 33.75 -16.74 33.65
C THR A 424 34.79 -17.61 34.29
N SER A 425 35.90 -17.84 33.60
CA SER A 425 37.04 -18.53 34.17
C SER A 425 37.91 -17.55 34.99
N LEU A 426 38.49 -18.04 36.10
CA LEU A 426 39.44 -17.26 36.90
C LEU A 426 40.62 -16.71 36.06
N SER A 427 41.02 -17.42 35.00
CA SER A 427 42.03 -16.95 34.06
C SER A 427 41.66 -15.67 33.32
N TRP A 428 40.37 -15.38 33.19
CA TRP A 428 39.88 -14.16 32.59
C TRP A 428 40.01 -12.94 33.54
N LEU A 429 39.71 -13.12 34.84
CA LEU A 429 39.96 -12.10 35.87
C LEU A 429 41.44 -11.73 35.96
N GLU A 430 42.36 -12.75 35.90
CA GLU A 430 43.79 -12.52 35.89
C GLU A 430 44.26 -11.69 34.69
N LYS A 431 43.73 -11.94 33.52
CA LYS A 431 44.06 -11.22 32.29
C LYS A 431 43.52 -9.79 32.27
N LEU A 432 42.28 -9.59 32.68
CA LEU A 432 41.60 -8.29 32.62
C LEU A 432 42.01 -7.36 33.78
N ARG A 433 42.35 -7.94 34.94
CA ARG A 433 42.68 -7.21 36.17
C ARG A 433 41.66 -6.13 36.52
N PRO A 434 40.37 -6.48 36.72
CA PRO A 434 39.38 -5.51 37.07
C PRO A 434 39.66 -4.86 38.43
N ASP A 435 39.31 -3.59 38.58
CA ASP A 435 39.41 -2.86 39.84
C ASP A 435 38.18 -3.12 40.71
N VAL A 436 37.04 -3.40 40.12
CA VAL A 436 35.74 -3.54 40.78
C VAL A 436 35.03 -4.82 40.29
N LEU A 437 34.37 -5.50 41.22
CA LEU A 437 33.54 -6.67 40.96
C LEU A 437 32.16 -6.42 41.55
N LYS A 438 31.13 -6.37 40.66
CA LYS A 438 29.72 -6.16 41.06
C LYS A 438 29.05 -7.52 41.24
N ILE A 439 28.51 -7.75 42.43
CA ILE A 439 27.77 -8.97 42.81
C ILE A 439 26.33 -8.78 42.38
N ASP A 440 25.85 -9.61 41.47
CA ASP A 440 24.48 -9.49 40.91
C ASP A 440 23.39 -9.60 41.98
N ARG A 441 22.32 -8.90 41.79
CA ARG A 441 21.14 -8.88 42.66
C ARG A 441 20.61 -10.28 43.02
N SER A 442 20.72 -11.28 42.11
CA SER A 442 20.23 -12.64 42.37
C SER A 442 20.96 -13.32 43.55
N PHE A 443 22.19 -12.95 43.77
CA PHE A 443 22.98 -13.40 44.91
C PHE A 443 22.68 -12.59 46.18
N THR A 444 22.65 -11.28 46.06
CA THR A 444 22.31 -10.37 47.18
C THR A 444 20.94 -10.66 47.77
N SER A 445 19.94 -10.96 46.92
CA SER A 445 18.59 -11.29 47.36
C SER A 445 18.45 -12.56 48.19
N SER A 446 19.46 -13.43 48.13
CA SER A 446 19.51 -14.72 48.83
C SER A 446 20.28 -14.67 50.15
N VAL A 447 20.85 -13.52 50.50
CA VAL A 447 21.59 -13.29 51.75
C VAL A 447 20.66 -13.41 52.96
N GLY A 448 21.12 -14.11 54.00
CA GLY A 448 20.32 -14.36 55.22
C GLY A 448 19.32 -15.52 55.09
N ILE A 449 19.27 -16.18 53.93
CA ILE A 449 18.49 -17.38 53.68
C ILE A 449 19.48 -18.54 53.50
N ASP A 450 19.20 -19.66 54.12
CA ASP A 450 20.02 -20.89 53.92
C ASP A 450 19.81 -21.43 52.50
N SER A 451 20.62 -20.95 51.56
CA SER A 451 20.51 -21.24 50.12
C SER A 451 21.88 -21.38 49.48
N VAL A 452 21.95 -22.09 48.35
CA VAL A 452 23.18 -22.23 47.54
C VAL A 452 23.71 -20.85 47.12
N ASN A 453 22.83 -19.91 46.80
CA ASN A 453 23.22 -18.56 46.37
C ASN A 453 23.89 -17.74 47.50
N ALA A 454 23.47 -17.90 48.76
CA ALA A 454 24.16 -17.29 49.90
C ALA A 454 25.60 -17.78 50.01
N THR A 455 25.81 -19.09 49.88
CA THR A 455 27.19 -19.69 49.88
C THR A 455 28.00 -19.16 48.70
N VAL A 456 27.42 -18.99 47.50
CA VAL A 456 28.11 -18.41 46.34
C VAL A 456 28.48 -16.95 46.58
N THR A 457 27.64 -16.16 47.25
CA THR A 457 27.92 -14.78 47.61
C THR A 457 29.19 -14.71 48.48
N ASP A 458 29.29 -15.57 49.52
CA ASP A 458 30.48 -15.62 50.39
C ASP A 458 31.73 -16.01 49.62
N ILE A 459 31.66 -16.95 48.69
CA ILE A 459 32.78 -17.35 47.83
C ILE A 459 33.23 -16.18 46.94
N ILE A 460 32.26 -15.44 46.35
CA ILE A 460 32.58 -14.27 45.49
C ILE A 460 33.28 -13.19 46.31
N ILE A 461 32.77 -12.86 47.51
CA ILE A 461 33.40 -11.89 48.42
C ILE A 461 34.82 -12.35 48.82
N ALA A 462 34.99 -13.62 49.21
CA ALA A 462 36.28 -14.15 49.58
C ALA A 462 37.28 -14.14 48.39
N LEU A 463 36.84 -14.44 47.19
CA LEU A 463 37.65 -14.38 45.96
C LEU A 463 38.11 -12.94 45.68
N ALA A 464 37.21 -11.98 45.68
CA ALA A 464 37.49 -10.56 45.43
C ALA A 464 38.50 -10.02 46.46
N ASN A 465 38.28 -10.30 47.73
CA ASN A 465 39.20 -9.94 48.82
C ASN A 465 40.59 -10.54 48.61
N ARG A 466 40.67 -11.81 48.17
CA ARG A 466 41.96 -12.48 47.91
C ARG A 466 42.70 -11.87 46.73
N LEU A 467 41.96 -11.36 45.74
CA LEU A 467 42.50 -10.71 44.55
C LEU A 467 42.71 -9.20 44.73
N HIS A 468 42.35 -8.64 45.89
CA HIS A 468 42.37 -7.20 46.18
C HIS A 468 41.50 -6.38 45.20
N ILE A 469 40.33 -6.91 44.83
CA ILE A 469 39.35 -6.27 43.95
C ILE A 469 38.25 -5.68 44.85
N VAL A 470 37.86 -4.43 44.60
CA VAL A 470 36.77 -3.76 45.31
C VAL A 470 35.43 -4.43 44.95
N THR A 471 34.62 -4.71 45.96
CA THR A 471 33.32 -5.35 45.78
C THR A 471 32.18 -4.35 45.83
N VAL A 472 31.23 -4.46 44.90
CA VAL A 472 29.93 -3.73 44.90
C VAL A 472 28.82 -4.75 44.98
N ALA A 473 27.99 -4.73 46.00
CA ALA A 473 26.80 -5.59 46.06
C ALA A 473 25.57 -4.82 45.57
N GLU A 474 24.92 -5.37 44.54
CA GLU A 474 23.72 -4.80 43.92
C GLU A 474 22.43 -5.33 44.52
N GLY A 475 21.34 -4.55 44.39
CA GLY A 475 19.99 -4.95 44.77
C GLY A 475 19.79 -5.11 46.26
N VAL A 476 20.50 -4.34 47.09
CA VAL A 476 20.30 -4.27 48.53
C VAL A 476 18.94 -3.61 48.79
N GLU A 477 17.99 -4.34 49.38
CA GLU A 477 16.60 -3.88 49.62
C GLU A 477 16.26 -3.86 51.10
N THR A 478 17.00 -4.54 51.99
CA THR A 478 16.69 -4.61 53.42
C THR A 478 17.92 -4.33 54.29
N LEU A 479 17.67 -3.94 55.57
CA LEU A 479 18.68 -3.72 56.55
C LEU A 479 19.47 -5.00 56.85
N GLU A 480 18.81 -6.16 56.83
CA GLU A 480 19.46 -7.47 57.05
C GLU A 480 20.49 -7.78 55.98
N GLN A 481 20.15 -7.49 54.72
CA GLN A 481 21.08 -7.64 53.61
C GLN A 481 22.29 -6.70 53.74
N GLU A 482 22.01 -5.43 54.06
CA GLU A 482 23.06 -4.42 54.30
C GLU A 482 24.01 -4.86 55.40
N SER A 483 23.49 -5.24 56.55
CA SER A 483 24.29 -5.63 57.72
C SER A 483 25.11 -6.89 57.45
N TYR A 484 24.54 -7.86 56.75
CA TYR A 484 25.26 -9.08 56.34
C TYR A 484 26.42 -8.76 55.41
N LEU A 485 26.17 -8.04 54.32
CA LEU A 485 27.20 -7.74 53.30
C LEU A 485 28.34 -6.90 53.88
N ARG A 486 28.00 -5.92 54.71
CA ARG A 486 28.97 -5.10 55.45
C ARG A 486 29.84 -5.98 56.38
N SER A 487 29.25 -6.89 57.15
CA SER A 487 29.98 -7.77 58.08
C SER A 487 30.85 -8.78 57.39
N HIS A 488 30.54 -9.14 56.10
CA HIS A 488 31.32 -10.05 55.31
C HIS A 488 32.39 -9.34 54.45
N GLY A 489 32.54 -8.01 54.60
CA GLY A 489 33.62 -7.24 54.00
C GLY A 489 33.35 -6.77 52.58
N VAL A 490 32.09 -6.58 52.18
CA VAL A 490 31.74 -5.88 50.92
C VAL A 490 32.07 -4.39 51.10
N ASP A 491 32.70 -3.79 50.08
CA ASP A 491 33.23 -2.44 50.13
C ASP A 491 32.15 -1.39 49.79
N VAL A 492 31.30 -1.66 48.81
CA VAL A 492 30.28 -0.72 48.32
C VAL A 492 28.91 -1.42 48.18
N LEU A 493 27.85 -0.72 48.53
CA LEU A 493 26.50 -1.24 48.51
C LEU A 493 25.61 -0.37 47.62
N GLN A 494 24.74 -1.03 46.80
CA GLN A 494 23.80 -0.38 45.91
C GLN A 494 22.44 -1.08 45.98
N GLY A 495 21.34 -0.28 46.09
CA GLY A 495 20.03 -0.88 46.09
C GLY A 495 18.92 0.09 46.53
N PHE A 496 17.69 -0.42 46.49
CA PHE A 496 16.49 0.37 46.82
C PHE A 496 16.40 0.68 48.31
N TYR A 497 17.18 0.01 49.13
CA TYR A 497 17.33 0.35 50.54
C TYR A 497 17.85 1.78 50.73
N TYR A 498 18.78 2.21 49.87
CA TYR A 498 19.35 3.56 49.90
C TYR A 498 18.61 4.54 49.00
N ALA A 499 18.50 4.21 47.70
CA ALA A 499 17.79 5.02 46.74
C ALA A 499 17.37 4.21 45.50
N ARG A 500 16.22 4.55 44.97
CA ARG A 500 15.85 4.11 43.60
C ARG A 500 16.62 4.93 42.57
N PRO A 501 16.83 4.43 41.37
CA PRO A 501 17.34 5.24 40.28
C PRO A 501 16.54 6.53 40.13
N MET A 502 17.22 7.67 39.97
CA MET A 502 16.62 8.99 39.82
C MET A 502 17.22 9.75 38.63
N PRO A 503 16.54 10.75 38.05
CA PRO A 503 17.16 11.64 37.06
C PRO A 503 18.43 12.30 37.64
N VAL A 504 19.47 12.43 36.80
CA VAL A 504 20.75 13.03 37.24
C VAL A 504 20.56 14.41 37.85
N GLU A 505 19.59 15.18 37.36
CA GLU A 505 19.25 16.52 37.86
C GLU A 505 18.68 16.51 39.30
N ALA A 506 18.13 15.38 39.75
CA ALA A 506 17.59 15.24 41.11
C ALA A 506 18.66 14.80 42.14
N PHE A 507 19.82 14.30 41.68
CA PHE A 507 20.86 13.76 42.52
C PHE A 507 21.43 14.78 43.56
N PRO A 508 21.74 16.06 43.19
CA PRO A 508 22.28 17.02 44.16
C PRO A 508 21.36 17.26 45.35
N ALA A 509 20.03 17.37 45.11
CA ALA A 509 19.05 17.55 46.17
C ALA A 509 18.91 16.31 47.07
N TRP A 510 18.98 15.12 46.47
CA TRP A 510 18.99 13.85 47.22
C TRP A 510 20.23 13.75 48.11
N LEU A 511 21.41 14.07 47.60
CA LEU A 511 22.68 14.00 48.35
C LEU A 511 22.67 14.94 49.54
N ALA A 512 22.27 16.21 49.34
CA ALA A 512 22.18 17.20 50.42
C ALA A 512 21.21 16.77 51.55
N SER A 513 20.04 16.18 51.18
CA SER A 513 19.09 15.68 52.17
C SER A 513 19.61 14.52 53.02
N ARG A 514 20.53 13.74 52.47
CA ARG A 514 21.19 12.65 53.21
C ARG A 514 22.26 13.16 54.18
N GLU A 515 23.10 14.10 53.71
CA GLU A 515 24.14 14.71 54.56
C GLU A 515 23.50 15.45 55.75
N GLU A 516 22.35 16.13 55.58
CA GLU A 516 21.61 16.75 56.68
C GLU A 516 21.11 15.72 57.70
N SER A 517 20.54 14.60 57.23
CA SER A 517 19.98 13.56 58.10
C SER A 517 21.08 12.82 58.90
N GLU A 518 22.26 12.67 58.36
CA GLU A 518 23.42 12.04 59.03
C GLU A 518 24.02 12.96 60.07
N SER A 519 24.13 14.27 59.80
CA SER A 519 24.58 15.28 60.77
C SER A 519 23.65 15.43 61.99
N GLU A 520 22.33 15.31 61.81
CA GLU A 520 21.35 15.31 62.91
C GLU A 520 21.39 14.01 63.74
N GLY A 521 21.74 12.87 63.12
CA GLY A 521 21.90 11.57 63.78
C GLY A 521 23.09 11.51 64.69
N GLU A 522 24.25 12.05 64.28
CA GLU A 522 25.46 12.11 65.09
C GLU A 522 25.33 13.05 66.32
N SER A 523 24.59 14.14 66.15
CA SER A 523 24.31 15.09 67.23
C SER A 523 23.45 14.48 68.35
N LYS A 524 22.60 13.51 68.05
CA LYS A 524 21.71 12.83 69.03
C LYS A 524 22.38 11.63 69.75
N THR A 525 23.51 11.13 69.24
CA THR A 525 24.24 9.99 69.85
C THR A 525 25.34 10.46 70.81
N THR A 526 25.58 11.78 70.89
CA THR A 526 26.63 12.40 71.73
C THR A 526 26.08 13.09 72.96
N GLU A 527 24.75 13.05 73.20
CA GLU A 527 24.09 13.41 74.46
C GLU A 527 23.72 12.14 75.24
#